data_4db2c2ced6e275e93381a7d400488796
#
_entry.id   4db2c2ced6e275e93381a7d400488796
#
_cell.length_a   1.000
_cell.length_b   1.000
_cell.length_c   1.000
_cell.angle_alpha   90.00
_cell.angle_beta   90.00
_cell.angle_gamma   90.00
#
_symmetry.space_group_name_H-M   'P 1'
#
loop_
_entity.id
_entity.type
_entity.pdbx_description
1 polymer ?
#
loop_
_entity_poly.entity_id
_entity_poly.type
_entity_poly.pdbx_seq_one_letter_code
_entity_poly.pdbx_strand_id
1 'polypeptide(L)'
;MLALVSFISHFIWMGSVDYYEILNVDRSATDDDLRRAYRRLAMRWHPDKNPTGDKDSEAKFKDITQAYNVLSDASKRAVYDQYGEEGLKGPPQRPVDDIFAEFFGSTPFTYCNNVRGRQRTAWDGGGLGRPHGAGDQGVGAPPPPVETKLACTLEELYTGVAKNMKISRNVVDSSGRMKTESEVLSIEVKPGWKKGTKITFPGKGNQQWNQLPADLVFAIDERPHHMYRRDGNDLVTDVRLTLAEALGTVIVLPTLNGRELVVDVGGGQEEEAPMVRPGYELVVPMEGMPIAREPSRRGSLRIRFDVMFPDRLKRDARLQIKRILEADAA
;
A
#
# COMPACT_ATOMS: atom_id res chain seq x y z
N MET A 1 -1.31 -17.50 61.61
CA MET A 1 -1.99 -16.42 60.93
C MET A 1 -1.15 -15.80 59.76
N LEU A 2 -0.20 -16.56 59.23
CA LEU A 2 0.68 -16.12 58.10
C LEU A 2 0.56 -16.97 56.83
N ALA A 3 -0.34 -17.97 56.81
CA ALA A 3 -0.54 -18.86 55.70
C ALA A 3 -1.79 -18.51 54.83
N LEU A 4 -2.61 -17.54 55.23
CA LEU A 4 -3.85 -17.16 54.52
C LEU A 4 -3.68 -15.99 53.57
N VAL A 5 -2.60 -15.23 53.63
CA VAL A 5 -2.35 -14.06 52.74
C VAL A 5 -1.72 -14.49 51.42
N SER A 6 -1.03 -15.65 51.39
CA SER A 6 -0.42 -16.18 50.15
C SER A 6 -1.44 -16.88 49.21
N PHE A 7 -2.62 -17.24 49.68
CA PHE A 7 -3.65 -17.95 48.90
C PHE A 7 -4.63 -16.99 48.22
N ILE A 8 -4.74 -15.74 48.69
CA ILE A 8 -5.65 -14.73 48.11
C ILE A 8 -5.03 -14.03 46.91
N SER A 9 -3.69 -13.94 46.82
CA SER A 9 -2.98 -13.40 45.64
C SER A 9 -3.05 -14.33 44.42
N HIS A 10 -3.38 -15.63 44.60
CA HIS A 10 -3.41 -16.60 43.50
C HIS A 10 -4.79 -16.74 42.84
N PHE A 11 -5.83 -16.16 43.40
CA PHE A 11 -7.23 -16.34 42.96
C PHE A 11 -7.83 -15.18 42.16
N ILE A 12 -7.11 -14.05 41.98
CA ILE A 12 -7.59 -12.88 41.20
C ILE A 12 -7.06 -12.87 39.74
N TRP A 13 -6.25 -13.88 39.35
CA TRP A 13 -5.57 -13.95 38.05
C TRP A 13 -6.17 -14.97 37.09
N MET A 14 -7.43 -15.29 37.20
CA MET A 14 -8.14 -16.16 36.24
C MET A 14 -8.83 -15.33 35.16
N GLY A 15 -8.06 -14.83 34.17
CA GLY A 15 -8.69 -14.13 33.03
C GLY A 15 -7.78 -13.57 31.95
N SER A 16 -6.48 -13.37 32.19
CA SER A 16 -5.56 -12.91 31.13
C SER A 16 -4.42 -13.90 30.96
N VAL A 17 -4.17 -14.32 29.73
CA VAL A 17 -3.08 -15.22 29.38
C VAL A 17 -1.76 -14.45 29.55
N ASP A 18 -0.82 -14.96 30.38
CA ASP A 18 0.47 -14.31 30.66
C ASP A 18 1.33 -14.24 29.38
N TYR A 19 1.86 -13.07 29.04
CA TYR A 19 2.72 -12.89 27.87
C TYR A 19 3.98 -13.75 27.89
N TYR A 20 4.52 -14.07 29.08
CA TYR A 20 5.61 -15.03 29.23
C TYR A 20 5.20 -16.45 28.86
N GLU A 21 3.97 -16.86 29.23
CA GLU A 21 3.41 -18.14 28.83
C GLU A 21 3.13 -18.21 27.33
N ILE A 22 2.63 -17.14 26.70
CA ILE A 22 2.42 -17.07 25.25
C ILE A 22 3.73 -17.30 24.50
N LEU A 23 4.83 -16.67 24.93
CA LEU A 23 6.14 -16.86 24.32
C LEU A 23 6.84 -18.15 24.78
N ASN A 24 6.28 -18.85 25.75
CA ASN A 24 6.86 -20.04 26.37
C ASN A 24 8.29 -19.81 26.85
N VAL A 25 8.47 -18.77 27.69
CA VAL A 25 9.72 -18.34 28.31
C VAL A 25 9.51 -18.07 29.80
N ASP A 26 10.58 -18.14 30.58
CA ASP A 26 10.57 -17.75 32.00
C ASP A 26 10.52 -16.24 32.18
N ARG A 27 9.98 -15.76 33.31
CA ARG A 27 9.97 -14.32 33.64
C ARG A 27 11.37 -13.71 33.78
N SER A 28 12.38 -14.55 34.03
CA SER A 28 13.81 -14.15 34.06
C SER A 28 14.47 -14.13 32.68
N ALA A 29 13.74 -14.42 31.58
CA ALA A 29 14.26 -14.50 30.25
C ALA A 29 14.94 -13.20 29.81
N THR A 30 16.10 -13.35 29.17
CA THR A 30 16.85 -12.25 28.57
C THR A 30 16.21 -11.79 27.26
N ASP A 31 16.58 -10.60 26.76
CA ASP A 31 16.10 -10.08 25.48
C ASP A 31 16.42 -11.02 24.32
N ASP A 32 17.57 -11.72 24.38
CA ASP A 32 17.94 -12.72 23.38
C ASP A 32 17.08 -13.99 23.45
N ASP A 33 16.63 -14.38 24.64
CA ASP A 33 15.70 -15.50 24.82
C ASP A 33 14.32 -15.14 24.27
N LEU A 34 13.83 -13.93 24.53
CA LEU A 34 12.58 -13.40 23.99
C LEU A 34 12.62 -13.37 22.46
N ARG A 35 13.72 -12.89 21.86
CA ARG A 35 13.91 -12.85 20.41
C ARG A 35 13.91 -14.24 19.80
N ARG A 36 14.60 -15.19 20.42
CA ARG A 36 14.66 -16.61 19.96
C ARG A 36 13.29 -17.27 20.04
N ALA A 37 12.58 -17.06 21.13
CA ALA A 37 11.23 -17.60 21.33
C ALA A 37 10.24 -17.05 20.30
N TYR A 38 10.25 -15.73 20.09
CA TYR A 38 9.42 -15.08 19.08
C TYR A 38 9.68 -15.64 17.67
N ARG A 39 10.93 -15.70 17.21
CA ARG A 39 11.28 -16.24 15.88
C ARG A 39 10.76 -17.68 15.70
N ARG A 40 10.95 -18.53 16.69
CA ARG A 40 10.49 -19.92 16.66
C ARG A 40 8.98 -20.03 16.54
N LEU A 41 8.24 -19.25 17.33
CA LEU A 41 6.78 -19.29 17.37
C LEU A 41 6.16 -18.60 16.15
N ALA A 42 6.71 -17.47 15.71
CA ALA A 42 6.27 -16.77 14.52
C ALA A 42 6.44 -17.62 13.25
N MET A 43 7.55 -18.36 13.11
CA MET A 43 7.73 -19.31 12.01
C MET A 43 6.77 -20.51 12.06
N ARG A 44 6.35 -20.92 13.25
CA ARG A 44 5.42 -22.05 13.42
C ARG A 44 3.99 -21.67 13.10
N TRP A 45 3.54 -20.48 13.51
CA TRP A 45 2.18 -20.01 13.35
C TRP A 45 2.01 -19.01 12.21
N HIS A 46 2.99 -18.95 11.29
CA HIS A 46 2.94 -18.07 10.12
C HIS A 46 1.74 -18.39 9.23
N PRO A 47 0.96 -17.38 8.77
CA PRO A 47 -0.23 -17.60 7.94
C PRO A 47 0.09 -18.32 6.62
N ASP A 48 1.30 -18.14 6.06
CA ASP A 48 1.76 -18.81 4.85
C ASP A 48 2.00 -20.32 5.02
N LYS A 49 2.33 -20.75 6.23
CA LYS A 49 2.52 -22.18 6.55
C LYS A 49 1.25 -22.86 7.02
N ASN A 50 0.23 -22.08 7.37
CA ASN A 50 -1.08 -22.54 7.82
C ASN A 50 -2.19 -21.91 6.93
N PRO A 51 -2.24 -22.27 5.62
CA PRO A 51 -3.10 -21.59 4.63
C PRO A 51 -4.59 -21.96 4.74
N THR A 52 -4.97 -22.85 5.63
CA THR A 52 -6.34 -23.37 5.74
C THR A 52 -7.33 -22.43 6.45
N GLY A 53 -7.01 -21.12 6.59
CA GLY A 53 -7.93 -20.15 7.18
C GLY A 53 -8.32 -20.47 8.63
N ASP A 54 -7.46 -21.18 9.35
CA ASP A 54 -7.66 -21.52 10.74
C ASP A 54 -7.56 -20.25 11.58
N LYS A 55 -8.72 -19.75 12.02
CA LYS A 55 -8.83 -18.56 12.88
C LYS A 55 -7.99 -18.68 14.16
N ASP A 56 -7.71 -19.91 14.58
CA ASP A 56 -6.91 -20.17 15.76
C ASP A 56 -5.42 -19.91 15.52
N SER A 57 -4.91 -20.16 14.32
CA SER A 57 -3.50 -19.87 13.98
C SER A 57 -3.25 -18.37 13.83
N GLU A 58 -4.20 -17.64 13.24
CA GLU A 58 -4.14 -16.18 13.13
C GLU A 58 -4.23 -15.50 14.51
N ALA A 59 -5.14 -15.96 15.36
CA ALA A 59 -5.25 -15.46 16.73
C ALA A 59 -3.96 -15.70 17.53
N LYS A 60 -3.38 -16.91 17.47
CA LYS A 60 -2.11 -17.24 18.14
C LYS A 60 -0.94 -16.40 17.61
N PHE A 61 -0.87 -16.17 16.31
CA PHE A 61 0.17 -15.32 15.74
C PHE A 61 0.07 -13.87 16.24
N LYS A 62 -1.15 -13.34 16.35
CA LYS A 62 -1.42 -12.02 16.90
C LYS A 62 -1.01 -11.92 18.38
N ASP A 63 -1.38 -12.93 19.18
CA ASP A 63 -1.05 -12.98 20.61
C ASP A 63 0.47 -13.07 20.84
N ILE A 64 1.18 -13.90 20.06
CA ILE A 64 2.64 -14.02 20.10
C ILE A 64 3.31 -12.69 19.78
N THR A 65 2.81 -11.95 18.77
CA THR A 65 3.37 -10.67 18.37
C THR A 65 3.08 -9.59 19.40
N GLN A 66 1.90 -9.59 20.00
CA GLN A 66 1.55 -8.68 21.08
C GLN A 66 2.42 -8.91 22.32
N ALA A 67 2.60 -10.17 22.74
CA ALA A 67 3.45 -10.54 23.86
C ALA A 67 4.90 -10.07 23.65
N TYR A 68 5.45 -10.30 22.46
CA TYR A 68 6.80 -9.84 22.14
C TYR A 68 6.92 -8.32 22.13
N ASN A 69 5.95 -7.58 21.59
CA ASN A 69 5.95 -6.12 21.56
C ASN A 69 6.01 -5.48 22.96
N VAL A 70 5.39 -6.14 23.91
CA VAL A 70 5.39 -5.68 25.31
C VAL A 70 6.68 -6.08 26.03
N LEU A 71 7.12 -7.32 25.91
CA LEU A 71 8.24 -7.85 26.66
C LEU A 71 9.63 -7.46 26.11
N SER A 72 9.72 -7.07 24.83
CA SER A 72 10.97 -6.62 24.20
C SER A 72 11.35 -5.17 24.53
N ASP A 73 10.42 -4.38 25.02
CA ASP A 73 10.66 -3.01 25.47
C ASP A 73 10.79 -2.98 27.01
N ALA A 74 11.96 -2.62 27.50
CA ALA A 74 12.23 -2.61 28.93
C ALA A 74 11.23 -1.78 29.75
N SER A 75 10.75 -0.66 29.19
CA SER A 75 9.77 0.22 29.85
C SER A 75 8.40 -0.43 29.92
N LYS A 76 7.94 -1.04 28.81
CA LYS A 76 6.65 -1.75 28.75
C LYS A 76 6.67 -3.03 29.59
N ARG A 77 7.78 -3.75 29.55
CA ARG A 77 7.99 -4.95 30.37
C ARG A 77 7.86 -4.61 31.86
N ALA A 78 8.51 -3.52 32.32
CA ALA A 78 8.42 -3.07 33.71
C ALA A 78 6.98 -2.71 34.11
N VAL A 79 6.25 -2.03 33.23
CA VAL A 79 4.83 -1.70 33.45
C VAL A 79 3.97 -2.97 33.47
N TYR A 80 4.23 -3.90 32.55
CA TYR A 80 3.52 -5.19 32.50
C TYR A 80 3.78 -6.03 33.75
N ASP A 81 5.03 -6.12 34.20
CA ASP A 81 5.41 -6.87 35.39
C ASP A 81 4.79 -6.29 36.68
N GLN A 82 4.53 -4.98 36.71
CA GLN A 82 3.98 -4.30 37.88
C GLN A 82 2.44 -4.21 37.86
N TYR A 83 1.82 -3.98 36.71
CA TYR A 83 0.40 -3.65 36.59
C TYR A 83 -0.37 -4.63 35.67
N GLY A 84 0.30 -5.61 35.06
CA GLY A 84 -0.30 -6.52 34.10
C GLY A 84 -0.71 -5.81 32.79
N GLU A 85 -1.61 -6.46 32.06
CA GLU A 85 -2.13 -5.92 30.79
C GLU A 85 -2.93 -4.63 30.94
N GLU A 86 -3.54 -4.39 32.11
CA GLU A 86 -4.28 -3.17 32.38
C GLU A 86 -3.41 -1.91 32.41
N GLY A 87 -2.17 -2.05 32.88
CA GLY A 87 -1.19 -0.95 32.87
C GLY A 87 -0.75 -0.52 31.48
N LEU A 88 -1.02 -1.34 30.45
CA LEU A 88 -0.65 -1.08 29.07
C LEU A 88 -1.77 -0.43 28.23
N LYS A 89 -2.92 -0.13 28.81
CA LYS A 89 -4.02 0.59 28.15
C LYS A 89 -3.63 2.06 27.92
N GLY A 90 -2.71 2.29 27.02
CA GLY A 90 -2.19 3.59 26.56
C GLY A 90 -2.30 3.71 25.02
N PRO A 91 -1.79 4.82 24.41
CA PRO A 91 -1.92 5.06 22.96
C PRO A 91 -1.32 3.93 22.10
N PRO A 92 -1.74 3.81 20.81
CA PRO A 92 -1.69 2.58 20.03
C PRO A 92 -0.30 1.96 19.93
N GLN A 93 -0.26 0.66 20.17
CA GLN A 93 0.92 -0.20 20.02
C GLN A 93 1.31 -0.32 18.53
N ARG A 94 2.59 -0.59 18.25
CA ARG A 94 3.09 -0.82 16.90
C ARG A 94 2.25 -1.87 16.16
N PRO A 95 1.94 -1.67 14.86
CA PRO A 95 1.29 -2.68 14.04
C PRO A 95 2.09 -4.00 14.03
N VAL A 96 1.38 -5.13 13.97
CA VAL A 96 1.97 -6.48 13.90
C VAL A 96 2.96 -6.61 12.75
N ASP A 97 2.65 -5.96 11.63
CA ASP A 97 3.46 -5.95 10.41
C ASP A 97 4.83 -5.30 10.60
N ASP A 98 4.92 -4.24 11.40
CA ASP A 98 6.19 -3.55 11.66
C ASP A 98 7.15 -4.40 12.48
N ILE A 99 6.63 -5.17 13.44
CA ILE A 99 7.44 -6.05 14.30
C ILE A 99 7.96 -7.24 13.50
N PHE A 100 7.11 -7.79 12.64
CA PHE A 100 7.52 -8.90 11.77
C PHE A 100 8.56 -8.45 10.73
N ALA A 101 8.41 -7.25 10.16
CA ALA A 101 9.36 -6.68 9.21
C ALA A 101 10.75 -6.45 9.82
N GLU A 102 10.83 -6.12 11.10
CA GLU A 102 12.10 -5.93 11.82
C GLU A 102 12.95 -7.22 11.86
N PHE A 103 12.31 -8.39 11.94
CA PHE A 103 13.02 -9.68 12.04
C PHE A 103 13.22 -10.39 10.70
N PHE A 104 12.28 -10.26 9.79
CA PHE A 104 12.22 -11.05 8.55
C PHE A 104 12.40 -10.19 7.29
N GLY A 105 12.54 -8.87 7.44
CA GLY A 105 12.80 -7.94 6.33
C GLY A 105 11.63 -7.71 5.39
N SER A 106 10.43 -8.26 5.71
CA SER A 106 9.21 -8.08 4.91
C SER A 106 7.96 -8.32 5.75
N THR A 107 6.83 -7.70 5.40
CA THR A 107 5.56 -7.93 6.08
C THR A 107 4.92 -9.27 5.65
N PRO A 108 4.17 -9.97 6.53
CA PRO A 108 3.55 -11.27 6.22
C PRO A 108 2.61 -11.22 5.02
N PHE A 109 2.06 -10.05 4.71
CA PHE A 109 1.11 -9.85 3.61
C PHE A 109 1.77 -9.55 2.24
N THR A 110 3.09 -9.32 2.20
CA THR A 110 3.81 -9.00 0.95
C THR A 110 4.29 -10.25 0.19
N TYR A 111 4.26 -11.42 0.82
CA TYR A 111 4.82 -12.65 0.26
C TYR A 111 3.98 -13.33 -0.82
N CYS A 112 2.72 -12.93 -1.03
CA CYS A 112 1.83 -13.57 -2.01
C CYS A 112 2.07 -13.14 -3.47
N ASN A 113 2.97 -12.19 -3.77
CA ASN A 113 3.07 -11.63 -5.12
C ASN A 113 4.44 -11.66 -5.78
N ASN A 114 5.47 -12.35 -5.25
CA ASN A 114 6.77 -12.36 -5.94
C ASN A 114 7.48 -13.72 -5.91
N VAL A 115 6.92 -14.71 -6.62
CA VAL A 115 7.65 -15.91 -7.05
C VAL A 115 8.11 -15.71 -8.48
N ARG A 116 9.20 -14.98 -8.70
CA ARG A 116 10.16 -15.19 -9.79
C ARG A 116 11.33 -14.21 -9.66
N GLY A 117 12.44 -14.71 -9.21
CA GLY A 117 13.69 -13.95 -9.23
C GLY A 117 14.72 -14.53 -8.24
N ARG A 118 15.39 -15.61 -8.68
CA ARG A 118 16.58 -16.15 -8.01
C ARG A 118 17.62 -15.06 -7.80
N GLN A 119 18.05 -14.85 -6.56
CA GLN A 119 19.48 -14.62 -6.33
C GLN A 119 19.89 -15.23 -4.99
N ARG A 120 20.68 -16.30 -5.12
CA ARG A 120 21.43 -16.92 -4.03
C ARG A 120 22.52 -15.95 -3.61
N THR A 121 22.56 -15.58 -2.35
CA THR A 121 23.81 -15.17 -1.71
C THR A 121 24.12 -16.17 -0.62
N ALA A 122 25.23 -16.85 -0.84
CA ALA A 122 25.83 -17.85 0.02
C ALA A 122 26.17 -17.22 1.39
N TRP A 123 25.79 -17.94 2.44
CA TRP A 123 26.42 -17.80 3.74
C TRP A 123 27.72 -18.61 3.70
N ASP A 124 28.83 -17.91 3.68
CA ASP A 124 30.09 -18.51 4.05
C ASP A 124 30.49 -18.03 5.43
N GLY A 125 30.86 -18.98 6.25
CA GLY A 125 31.19 -18.78 7.65
C GLY A 125 32.65 -18.43 7.86
N GLY A 126 32.90 -17.80 8.99
CA GLY A 126 34.21 -17.92 9.66
C GLY A 126 35.17 -16.75 9.47
N GLY A 127 35.41 -16.03 10.54
CA GLY A 127 36.50 -15.06 10.62
C GLY A 127 36.61 -14.38 11.98
N LEU A 128 37.24 -15.05 12.91
CA LEU A 128 37.74 -14.49 14.17
C LEU A 128 38.77 -13.36 13.93
N GLY A 129 38.61 -12.24 14.65
CA GLY A 129 39.79 -11.47 15.10
C GLY A 129 39.95 -10.09 14.48
N ARG A 130 39.62 -9.04 15.24
CA ARG A 130 40.63 -8.16 15.89
C ARG A 130 39.92 -6.97 16.56
N PRO A 131 40.31 -6.65 17.83
CA PRO A 131 40.00 -5.36 18.42
C PRO A 131 41.16 -4.41 18.07
N HIS A 132 40.87 -3.20 17.69
CA HIS A 132 41.57 -1.97 18.08
C HIS A 132 41.27 -0.83 17.12
N GLY A 133 40.91 0.28 17.72
CA GLY A 133 40.87 1.57 17.05
C GLY A 133 39.89 2.49 17.79
N ALA A 134 40.36 3.04 18.93
CA ALA A 134 39.71 4.19 19.55
C ALA A 134 39.80 5.39 18.62
N GLY A 135 38.68 6.13 18.47
CA GLY A 135 38.71 7.51 18.05
C GLY A 135 38.31 7.77 16.61
N ASP A 136 37.04 7.60 16.30
CA ASP A 136 36.34 8.53 15.46
C ASP A 136 34.87 8.56 15.93
N GLN A 137 34.47 9.70 16.52
CA GLN A 137 33.06 9.97 16.79
C GLN A 137 32.38 10.25 15.44
N GLY A 138 32.29 9.21 14.61
CA GLY A 138 31.59 9.24 13.36
C GLY A 138 30.12 9.57 13.65
N VAL A 139 29.66 10.66 13.07
CA VAL A 139 28.25 11.00 12.93
C VAL A 139 27.57 9.74 12.44
N GLY A 140 26.67 9.15 13.26
CA GLY A 140 26.02 7.88 12.98
C GLY A 140 25.36 7.90 11.59
N ALA A 141 25.34 6.74 10.95
CA ALA A 141 24.69 6.59 9.64
C ALA A 141 23.31 7.26 9.64
N PRO A 142 22.92 7.96 8.57
CA PRO A 142 21.62 8.63 8.51
C PRO A 142 20.51 7.60 8.74
N PRO A 143 19.48 7.95 9.53
CA PRO A 143 18.36 7.06 9.77
C PRO A 143 17.60 6.77 8.45
N PRO A 144 16.88 5.64 8.37
CA PRO A 144 16.13 5.29 7.17
C PRO A 144 15.10 6.38 6.83
N PRO A 145 14.85 6.65 5.55
CA PRO A 145 13.91 7.68 5.12
C PRO A 145 12.48 7.33 5.56
N VAL A 146 11.71 8.37 5.91
CA VAL A 146 10.28 8.23 6.23
C VAL A 146 9.48 8.34 4.93
N GLU A 147 8.82 7.28 4.50
CA GLU A 147 7.99 7.29 3.31
C GLU A 147 6.53 7.65 3.65
N THR A 148 5.97 8.58 2.90
CA THR A 148 4.58 9.04 3.03
C THR A 148 3.91 9.02 1.66
N LYS A 149 2.66 8.53 1.58
CA LYS A 149 1.89 8.52 0.34
C LYS A 149 1.32 9.91 0.05
N LEU A 150 1.56 10.41 -1.17
CA LEU A 150 0.93 11.62 -1.70
C LEU A 150 -0.19 11.22 -2.65
N ALA A 151 -1.43 11.27 -2.17
CA ALA A 151 -2.60 10.93 -2.96
C ALA A 151 -2.87 12.01 -4.01
N CYS A 152 -2.89 11.60 -5.29
CA CYS A 152 -3.14 12.48 -6.44
C CYS A 152 -4.29 11.91 -7.28
N THR A 153 -5.12 12.79 -7.82
CA THR A 153 -6.14 12.42 -8.81
C THR A 153 -5.55 12.34 -10.21
N LEU A 154 -6.27 11.75 -11.17
CA LEU A 154 -5.81 11.68 -12.55
C LEU A 154 -5.69 13.07 -13.19
N GLU A 155 -6.61 13.98 -12.86
CA GLU A 155 -6.61 15.37 -13.32
C GLU A 155 -5.35 16.13 -12.82
N GLU A 156 -5.01 15.95 -11.54
CA GLU A 156 -3.81 16.54 -10.95
C GLU A 156 -2.52 16.00 -11.60
N LEU A 157 -2.49 14.71 -11.94
CA LEU A 157 -1.38 14.09 -12.65
C LEU A 157 -1.35 14.43 -14.15
N TYR A 158 -2.49 14.85 -14.69
CA TYR A 158 -2.61 15.28 -16.08
C TYR A 158 -2.16 16.73 -16.28
N THR A 159 -2.65 17.65 -15.44
CA THR A 159 -2.37 19.07 -15.54
C THR A 159 -1.12 19.51 -14.80
N GLY A 160 -0.75 18.76 -13.75
CA GLY A 160 0.21 19.20 -12.74
C GLY A 160 -0.45 20.07 -11.68
N VAL A 161 0.07 20.02 -10.45
CA VAL A 161 -0.46 20.82 -9.33
C VAL A 161 0.63 21.02 -8.28
N ALA A 162 0.61 22.18 -7.60
CA ALA A 162 1.39 22.39 -6.39
C ALA A 162 0.55 22.01 -5.16
N LYS A 163 1.02 21.04 -4.38
CA LYS A 163 0.37 20.57 -3.16
C LYS A 163 1.13 21.04 -1.93
N ASN A 164 0.44 21.69 -1.02
CA ASN A 164 0.99 22.11 0.26
C ASN A 164 0.69 21.06 1.32
N MET A 165 1.74 20.36 1.78
CA MET A 165 1.65 19.30 2.78
C MET A 165 2.18 19.81 4.12
N LYS A 166 1.31 19.85 5.13
CA LYS A 166 1.72 20.14 6.50
C LYS A 166 2.31 18.86 7.10
N ILE A 167 3.60 18.93 7.44
CA ILE A 167 4.31 17.87 8.15
C ILE A 167 4.50 18.26 9.61
N SER A 168 4.52 17.28 10.50
CA SER A 168 4.93 17.44 11.90
C SER A 168 6.06 16.46 12.16
N ARG A 169 7.19 16.98 12.63
CA ARG A 169 8.39 16.20 12.90
C ARG A 169 8.92 16.46 14.29
N ASN A 170 9.59 15.48 14.85
CA ASN A 170 10.30 15.64 16.10
C ASN A 170 11.73 16.07 15.80
N VAL A 171 12.15 17.16 16.40
CA VAL A 171 13.51 17.71 16.30
C VAL A 171 14.11 17.84 17.70
N VAL A 172 15.43 17.81 17.79
CA VAL A 172 16.16 18.06 19.02
C VAL A 172 16.57 19.52 19.04
N ASP A 173 16.14 20.27 20.06
CA ASP A 173 16.51 21.68 20.21
C ASP A 173 17.96 21.85 20.71
N SER A 174 18.45 23.09 20.76
CA SER A 174 19.78 23.42 21.24
C SER A 174 20.04 23.06 22.73
N SER A 175 18.97 22.81 23.49
CA SER A 175 19.03 22.34 24.88
C SER A 175 19.00 20.82 25.00
N GLY A 176 18.92 20.09 23.87
CA GLY A 176 18.84 18.66 23.83
C GLY A 176 17.46 18.09 24.14
N ARG A 177 16.40 18.87 24.09
CA ARG A 177 15.04 18.41 24.34
C ARG A 177 14.33 18.14 23.02
N MET A 178 13.50 17.09 23.02
CA MET A 178 12.64 16.81 21.89
C MET A 178 11.53 17.84 21.78
N LYS A 179 11.39 18.47 20.62
CA LYS A 179 10.34 19.42 20.27
C LYS A 179 9.65 18.97 18.99
N THR A 180 8.32 19.07 18.98
CA THR A 180 7.56 18.86 17.73
C THR A 180 7.50 20.17 16.96
N GLU A 181 7.97 20.14 15.73
CA GLU A 181 7.93 21.25 14.79
C GLU A 181 6.99 20.93 13.63
N SER A 182 6.17 21.91 13.25
CA SER A 182 5.29 21.79 12.09
C SER A 182 5.74 22.71 10.99
N GLU A 183 5.87 22.17 9.78
CA GLU A 183 6.29 22.90 8.59
C GLU A 183 5.35 22.59 7.44
N VAL A 184 5.17 23.52 6.51
CA VAL A 184 4.41 23.29 5.28
C VAL A 184 5.41 23.15 4.14
N LEU A 185 5.39 21.97 3.50
CA LEU A 185 6.19 21.69 2.30
C LEU A 185 5.32 21.84 1.07
N SER A 186 5.79 22.61 0.11
CA SER A 186 5.18 22.72 -1.23
C SER A 186 5.79 21.65 -2.14
N ILE A 187 4.94 20.79 -2.68
CA ILE A 187 5.31 19.70 -3.56
C ILE A 187 4.74 19.99 -4.94
N GLU A 188 5.59 20.26 -5.91
CA GLU A 188 5.19 20.46 -7.29
C GLU A 188 5.06 19.10 -7.99
N VAL A 189 3.81 18.67 -8.21
CA VAL A 189 3.48 17.46 -8.97
C VAL A 189 3.51 17.81 -10.46
N LYS A 190 4.43 17.22 -11.21
CA LYS A 190 4.58 17.49 -12.63
C LYS A 190 3.64 16.60 -13.47
N PRO A 191 3.16 17.11 -14.62
CA PRO A 191 2.32 16.32 -15.52
C PRO A 191 2.99 15.02 -15.93
N GLY A 192 2.21 13.96 -15.99
CA GLY A 192 2.66 12.64 -16.43
C GLY A 192 3.37 11.78 -15.36
N TRP A 193 3.57 12.28 -14.15
CA TRP A 193 4.12 11.45 -13.08
C TRP A 193 3.26 10.22 -12.83
N LYS A 194 3.91 9.11 -12.48
CA LYS A 194 3.28 7.80 -12.30
C LYS A 194 3.21 7.44 -10.83
N LYS A 195 2.30 6.53 -10.50
CA LYS A 195 2.24 5.88 -9.18
C LYS A 195 3.63 5.36 -8.80
N GLY A 196 4.03 5.61 -7.54
CA GLY A 196 5.34 5.22 -7.01
C GLY A 196 6.48 6.20 -7.34
N THR A 197 6.25 7.31 -8.08
CA THR A 197 7.25 8.37 -8.22
C THR A 197 7.57 8.95 -6.86
N LYS A 198 8.86 8.98 -6.49
CA LYS A 198 9.33 9.42 -5.18
C LYS A 198 9.93 10.82 -5.27
N ILE A 199 9.58 11.66 -4.30
CA ILE A 199 10.11 13.01 -4.11
C ILE A 199 10.74 13.06 -2.74
N THR A 200 12.06 13.31 -2.67
CA THR A 200 12.81 13.32 -1.41
C THR A 200 13.04 14.72 -0.94
N PHE A 201 12.73 14.97 0.33
CA PHE A 201 13.06 16.20 1.07
C PHE A 201 14.13 15.85 2.11
N PRO A 202 15.39 16.20 1.84
CA PRO A 202 16.50 15.86 2.72
C PRO A 202 16.34 16.49 4.11
N GLY A 203 16.54 15.71 5.15
CA GLY A 203 16.53 16.17 6.54
C GLY A 203 15.18 16.71 7.05
N LYS A 204 14.06 16.40 6.38
CA LYS A 204 12.71 16.85 6.78
C LYS A 204 11.92 15.79 7.56
N GLY A 205 12.52 14.63 7.83
CA GLY A 205 11.94 13.60 8.70
C GLY A 205 12.24 13.83 10.18
N ASN A 206 11.95 12.83 10.99
CA ASN A 206 12.19 12.88 12.43
C ASN A 206 13.70 12.86 12.74
N GLN A 207 14.09 13.59 13.77
CA GLN A 207 15.45 13.58 14.32
C GLN A 207 15.46 12.78 15.62
N GLN A 208 16.42 11.89 15.77
CA GLN A 208 16.71 11.22 17.02
C GLN A 208 17.91 11.88 17.71
N TRP A 209 18.05 11.62 19.03
CA TRP A 209 19.16 12.11 19.80
C TRP A 209 20.51 11.69 19.18
N ASN A 210 21.41 12.65 19.02
CA ASN A 210 22.76 12.46 18.46
C ASN A 210 22.79 11.85 17.02
N GLN A 211 21.72 12.04 16.24
CA GLN A 211 21.64 11.61 14.85
C GLN A 211 21.22 12.76 13.94
N LEU A 212 21.58 12.66 12.67
CA LEU A 212 21.05 13.56 11.65
C LEU A 212 19.54 13.29 11.45
N PRO A 213 18.75 14.33 11.08
CA PRO A 213 17.35 14.13 10.78
C PRO A 213 17.19 13.20 9.56
N ALA A 214 16.18 12.34 9.60
CA ALA A 214 15.84 11.45 8.49
C ALA A 214 15.39 12.25 7.25
N ASP A 215 15.49 11.63 6.09
CA ASP A 215 14.87 12.15 4.88
C ASP A 215 13.37 11.85 4.88
N LEU A 216 12.58 12.77 4.34
CA LEU A 216 11.15 12.55 4.11
C LEU A 216 10.92 12.30 2.62
N VAL A 217 10.31 11.17 2.29
CA VAL A 217 10.04 10.77 0.92
C VAL A 217 8.53 10.72 0.69
N PHE A 218 8.05 11.52 -0.27
CA PHE A 218 6.67 11.41 -0.74
C PHE A 218 6.62 10.49 -1.96
N ALA A 219 5.80 9.45 -1.88
CA ALA A 219 5.52 8.56 -3.00
C ALA A 219 4.13 8.87 -3.58
N ILE A 220 4.07 9.15 -4.88
CA ILE A 220 2.80 9.40 -5.57
C ILE A 220 1.91 8.15 -5.46
N ASP A 221 0.69 8.32 -4.95
CA ASP A 221 -0.35 7.31 -4.93
C ASP A 221 -1.57 7.81 -5.73
N GLU A 222 -1.95 7.04 -6.74
CA GLU A 222 -2.98 7.40 -7.71
C GLU A 222 -4.35 7.03 -7.17
N ARG A 223 -5.25 8.02 -7.05
CA ARG A 223 -6.63 7.78 -6.63
C ARG A 223 -7.44 7.14 -7.76
N PRO A 224 -8.35 6.21 -7.43
CA PRO A 224 -9.30 5.69 -8.40
C PRO A 224 -10.14 6.82 -9.01
N HIS A 225 -10.34 6.78 -10.32
CA HIS A 225 -11.20 7.72 -11.04
C HIS A 225 -12.50 7.01 -11.47
N HIS A 226 -13.62 7.71 -11.45
CA HIS A 226 -14.95 7.14 -11.70
C HIS A 226 -15.15 6.67 -13.14
N MET A 227 -14.47 7.25 -14.12
CA MET A 227 -14.63 6.98 -15.54
C MET A 227 -13.38 6.36 -16.17
N TYR A 228 -12.20 6.80 -15.75
CA TYR A 228 -10.94 6.43 -16.39
C TYR A 228 -10.08 5.56 -15.50
N ARG A 229 -9.42 4.59 -16.14
CA ARG A 229 -8.33 3.83 -15.53
C ARG A 229 -7.05 4.09 -16.31
N ARG A 230 -5.99 4.38 -15.61
CA ARG A 230 -4.68 4.58 -16.23
C ARG A 230 -3.98 3.26 -16.50
N ASP A 231 -3.44 3.12 -17.70
CA ASP A 231 -2.58 2.01 -18.12
C ASP A 231 -1.28 2.58 -18.73
N GLY A 232 -0.25 2.71 -17.89
CA GLY A 232 1.00 3.34 -18.29
C GLY A 232 0.86 4.82 -18.64
N ASN A 233 0.86 5.16 -19.93
CA ASN A 233 0.58 6.50 -20.45
C ASN A 233 -0.81 6.61 -21.09
N ASP A 234 -1.50 5.48 -21.25
CA ASP A 234 -2.82 5.44 -21.84
C ASP A 234 -3.90 5.59 -20.76
N LEU A 235 -5.07 6.04 -21.18
CA LEU A 235 -6.30 6.02 -20.42
C LEU A 235 -7.23 4.96 -21.01
N VAL A 236 -7.90 4.23 -20.15
CA VAL A 236 -8.89 3.22 -20.53
C VAL A 236 -10.23 3.61 -19.93
N THR A 237 -11.29 3.59 -20.73
CA THR A 237 -12.67 3.79 -20.28
C THR A 237 -13.56 2.74 -20.87
N ASP A 238 -14.58 2.31 -20.11
CA ASP A 238 -15.58 1.35 -20.55
C ASP A 238 -16.88 2.11 -20.82
N VAL A 239 -17.40 2.03 -22.05
CA VAL A 239 -18.63 2.69 -22.49
C VAL A 239 -19.66 1.63 -22.83
N ARG A 240 -20.85 1.73 -22.24
CA ARG A 240 -21.98 0.86 -22.57
C ARG A 240 -22.81 1.48 -23.67
N LEU A 241 -23.07 0.71 -24.68
CA LEU A 241 -23.93 1.08 -25.82
C LEU A 241 -25.11 0.10 -25.95
N THR A 242 -26.24 0.59 -26.31
CA THR A 242 -27.32 -0.27 -26.78
C THR A 242 -26.98 -0.82 -28.17
N LEU A 243 -27.64 -1.89 -28.60
CA LEU A 243 -27.45 -2.43 -29.93
C LEU A 243 -27.75 -1.39 -31.03
N ALA A 244 -28.71 -0.50 -30.82
CA ALA A 244 -29.03 0.58 -31.78
C ALA A 244 -27.89 1.62 -31.84
N GLU A 245 -27.29 1.99 -30.73
CA GLU A 245 -26.15 2.91 -30.67
C GLU A 245 -24.89 2.28 -31.27
N ALA A 246 -24.71 0.98 -31.14
CA ALA A 246 -23.60 0.25 -31.75
C ALA A 246 -23.62 0.21 -33.28
N LEU A 247 -24.77 0.49 -33.89
CA LEU A 247 -24.94 0.62 -35.36
C LEU A 247 -24.54 2.02 -35.88
N GLY A 248 -24.28 2.97 -34.99
CA GLY A 248 -23.84 4.32 -35.33
C GLY A 248 -24.37 5.35 -34.34
N THR A 249 -23.46 5.95 -33.61
CA THR A 249 -23.74 7.04 -32.64
C THR A 249 -22.56 7.92 -32.45
N VAL A 250 -22.79 9.09 -31.90
CA VAL A 250 -21.76 10.01 -31.45
C VAL A 250 -21.75 10.00 -29.92
N ILE A 251 -20.62 9.68 -29.33
CA ILE A 251 -20.44 9.77 -27.88
C ILE A 251 -19.63 11.00 -27.50
N VAL A 252 -19.94 11.58 -26.34
CA VAL A 252 -19.22 12.72 -25.81
C VAL A 252 -18.59 12.31 -24.47
N LEU A 253 -17.27 12.38 -24.38
CA LEU A 253 -16.52 12.02 -23.19
C LEU A 253 -15.83 13.24 -22.59
N PRO A 254 -15.99 13.55 -21.29
CA PRO A 254 -15.27 14.61 -20.63
C PRO A 254 -13.80 14.20 -20.45
N THR A 255 -12.86 14.95 -21.01
CA THR A 255 -11.44 14.70 -20.83
C THR A 255 -10.93 15.20 -19.48
N LEU A 256 -9.75 14.74 -19.03
CA LEU A 256 -9.18 15.11 -17.73
C LEU A 256 -8.83 16.61 -17.60
N ASN A 257 -8.80 17.36 -18.70
CA ASN A 257 -8.62 18.82 -18.72
C ASN A 257 -9.94 19.61 -18.80
N GLY A 258 -11.08 18.92 -18.69
CA GLY A 258 -12.43 19.54 -18.74
C GLY A 258 -12.94 19.83 -20.15
N ARG A 259 -12.23 19.42 -21.22
CA ARG A 259 -12.70 19.51 -22.59
C ARG A 259 -13.63 18.31 -22.91
N GLU A 260 -14.61 18.53 -23.74
CA GLU A 260 -15.42 17.46 -24.30
C GLU A 260 -14.73 16.87 -25.54
N LEU A 261 -14.59 15.55 -25.54
CA LEU A 261 -14.11 14.78 -26.67
C LEU A 261 -15.32 14.14 -27.37
N VAL A 262 -15.55 14.55 -28.58
CA VAL A 262 -16.61 13.99 -29.45
C VAL A 262 -16.01 12.84 -30.24
N VAL A 263 -16.55 11.66 -30.11
CA VAL A 263 -16.10 10.43 -30.79
C VAL A 263 -17.25 9.88 -31.59
N ASP A 264 -17.06 9.78 -32.91
CA ASP A 264 -17.99 9.13 -33.80
C ASP A 264 -17.76 7.60 -33.73
N VAL A 265 -18.81 6.89 -33.37
CA VAL A 265 -18.80 5.45 -33.18
C VAL A 265 -19.75 4.84 -34.27
N GLY A 266 -19.17 4.33 -35.32
CA GLY A 266 -19.95 3.77 -36.42
C GLY A 266 -19.69 4.41 -37.77
N GLY A 267 -18.60 5.22 -37.85
CA GLY A 267 -17.93 5.52 -39.12
C GLY A 267 -18.55 6.52 -40.06
N GLY A 268 -19.22 7.52 -39.52
CA GLY A 268 -19.57 8.71 -40.34
C GLY A 268 -20.20 8.42 -41.70
N GLN A 269 -19.64 9.00 -42.74
CA GLN A 269 -20.15 8.89 -44.13
C GLN A 269 -19.53 7.74 -44.94
N GLU A 270 -18.76 6.87 -44.35
CA GLU A 270 -18.18 5.70 -45.04
C GLU A 270 -19.20 4.58 -45.15
N GLU A 271 -19.49 4.12 -46.38
CA GLU A 271 -20.44 3.05 -46.64
C GLU A 271 -20.09 1.70 -46.03
N GLU A 272 -18.82 1.50 -45.63
CA GLU A 272 -18.29 0.27 -45.03
C GLU A 272 -17.61 0.53 -43.65
N ALA A 273 -18.19 1.37 -42.84
CA ALA A 273 -17.63 1.63 -41.52
C ALA A 273 -17.70 0.39 -40.60
N PRO A 274 -16.65 0.08 -39.83
CA PRO A 274 -16.66 -1.09 -38.97
C PRO A 274 -17.69 -0.92 -37.86
N MET A 275 -18.67 -1.82 -37.81
CA MET A 275 -19.66 -1.87 -36.74
C MET A 275 -19.02 -2.19 -35.39
N VAL A 276 -19.48 -1.52 -34.36
CA VAL A 276 -19.03 -1.81 -32.97
C VAL A 276 -19.59 -3.16 -32.53
N ARG A 277 -18.67 -4.10 -32.34
CA ARG A 277 -18.96 -5.43 -31.80
C ARG A 277 -18.62 -5.53 -30.33
N PRO A 278 -19.19 -6.46 -29.57
CA PRO A 278 -18.84 -6.70 -28.18
C PRO A 278 -17.32 -6.91 -28.02
N GLY A 279 -16.70 -6.14 -27.09
CA GLY A 279 -15.27 -6.17 -26.87
C GLY A 279 -14.43 -5.38 -27.87
N TYR A 280 -15.05 -4.62 -28.78
CA TYR A 280 -14.34 -3.70 -29.66
C TYR A 280 -13.68 -2.59 -28.83
N GLU A 281 -12.45 -2.27 -29.19
CA GLU A 281 -11.67 -1.22 -28.56
C GLU A 281 -11.29 -0.17 -29.60
N LEU A 282 -11.74 1.06 -29.38
CA LEU A 282 -11.38 2.21 -30.19
C LEU A 282 -10.20 2.94 -29.52
N VAL A 283 -9.15 3.21 -30.29
CA VAL A 283 -7.96 3.92 -29.81
C VAL A 283 -7.95 5.32 -30.39
N VAL A 284 -8.06 6.31 -29.51
CA VAL A 284 -7.95 7.74 -29.88
C VAL A 284 -6.56 8.22 -29.49
N PRO A 285 -5.67 8.49 -30.46
CA PRO A 285 -4.31 8.91 -30.20
C PRO A 285 -4.26 10.29 -29.55
N MET A 286 -3.22 10.55 -28.71
CA MET A 286 -2.96 11.84 -28.07
C MET A 286 -4.01 12.30 -27.02
N GLU A 287 -4.95 11.44 -26.64
CA GLU A 287 -5.98 11.71 -25.62
C GLU A 287 -5.72 10.99 -24.29
N GLY A 288 -4.56 10.34 -24.14
CA GLY A 288 -4.09 9.74 -22.90
C GLY A 288 -3.33 10.70 -21.99
N MET A 289 -2.63 10.14 -21.01
CA MET A 289 -1.81 10.90 -20.04
C MET A 289 -0.58 11.54 -20.68
N PRO A 290 -0.15 12.72 -20.20
CA PRO A 290 1.11 13.33 -20.64
C PRO A 290 2.30 12.39 -20.33
N ILE A 291 3.32 12.45 -21.18
CA ILE A 291 4.56 11.70 -20.98
C ILE A 291 5.53 12.61 -20.24
N ALA A 292 5.92 12.26 -19.00
CA ALA A 292 6.72 13.12 -18.13
C ALA A 292 8.06 13.58 -18.75
N ARG A 293 8.66 12.78 -19.65
CA ARG A 293 9.91 13.13 -20.35
C ARG A 293 9.69 14.00 -21.60
N GLU A 294 8.50 13.94 -22.18
CA GLU A 294 8.12 14.65 -23.43
C GLU A 294 6.72 15.24 -23.24
N PRO A 295 6.60 16.39 -22.55
CA PRO A 295 5.28 16.97 -22.17
C PRO A 295 4.37 17.32 -23.37
N SER A 296 4.94 17.46 -24.56
CA SER A 296 4.19 17.69 -25.82
C SER A 296 3.51 16.41 -26.35
N ARG A 297 3.94 15.25 -25.89
CA ARG A 297 3.36 13.94 -26.29
C ARG A 297 2.48 13.40 -25.20
N ARG A 298 1.43 12.72 -25.62
CA ARG A 298 0.48 12.04 -24.76
C ARG A 298 0.31 10.61 -25.21
N GLY A 299 -0.14 9.75 -24.31
CA GLY A 299 -0.61 8.41 -24.63
C GLY A 299 -1.94 8.46 -25.39
N SER A 300 -2.56 7.34 -25.54
CA SER A 300 -3.85 7.18 -26.22
C SER A 300 -4.98 7.01 -25.21
N LEU A 301 -6.19 7.38 -25.62
CA LEU A 301 -7.42 6.97 -24.94
C LEU A 301 -7.93 5.70 -25.61
N ARG A 302 -8.13 4.65 -24.83
CA ARG A 302 -8.65 3.36 -25.25
C ARG A 302 -10.08 3.24 -24.72
N ILE A 303 -11.04 3.23 -25.62
CA ILE A 303 -12.47 3.15 -25.31
C ILE A 303 -12.89 1.72 -25.60
N ARG A 304 -13.33 1.00 -24.57
CA ARG A 304 -13.87 -0.35 -24.68
C ARG A 304 -15.37 -0.29 -24.69
N PHE A 305 -15.98 -0.92 -25.67
CA PHE A 305 -17.41 -0.93 -25.81
C PHE A 305 -18.03 -2.23 -25.29
N ASP A 306 -19.01 -2.07 -24.40
CA ASP A 306 -19.89 -3.12 -23.93
C ASP A 306 -21.26 -2.94 -24.55
N VAL A 307 -21.58 -3.79 -25.57
CA VAL A 307 -22.84 -3.69 -26.31
C VAL A 307 -23.90 -4.48 -25.58
N MET A 308 -24.93 -3.76 -25.13
CA MET A 308 -26.09 -4.35 -24.46
C MET A 308 -27.16 -4.76 -25.49
N PHE A 309 -27.47 -6.04 -25.49
CA PHE A 309 -28.58 -6.56 -26.28
C PHE A 309 -29.92 -6.36 -25.55
N PRO A 310 -31.01 -6.03 -26.25
CA PRO A 310 -32.31 -5.92 -25.61
C PRO A 310 -32.82 -7.29 -25.15
N ASP A 311 -33.29 -7.38 -23.90
CA ASP A 311 -33.83 -8.62 -23.33
C ASP A 311 -35.06 -9.15 -24.10
N ARG A 312 -35.86 -8.25 -24.67
CA ARG A 312 -37.10 -8.58 -25.41
C ARG A 312 -37.27 -7.69 -26.61
N LEU A 313 -37.60 -8.30 -27.72
CA LEU A 313 -38.03 -7.64 -28.98
C LEU A 313 -39.40 -8.14 -29.37
N LYS A 314 -40.23 -7.25 -29.92
CA LYS A 314 -41.49 -7.62 -30.57
C LYS A 314 -41.21 -8.57 -31.74
N ARG A 315 -42.12 -9.50 -32.01
CA ARG A 315 -41.97 -10.52 -33.08
C ARG A 315 -41.64 -9.90 -34.44
N ASP A 316 -42.35 -8.84 -34.80
CA ASP A 316 -42.19 -8.18 -36.11
C ASP A 316 -40.81 -7.49 -36.23
N ALA A 317 -40.36 -6.79 -35.17
CA ALA A 317 -39.05 -6.18 -35.13
C ALA A 317 -37.94 -7.22 -35.27
N ARG A 318 -38.06 -8.37 -34.58
CA ARG A 318 -37.10 -9.48 -34.69
C ARG A 318 -37.01 -10.03 -36.10
N LEU A 319 -38.16 -10.19 -36.78
CA LEU A 319 -38.22 -10.68 -38.17
C LEU A 319 -37.61 -9.68 -39.16
N GLN A 320 -37.84 -8.37 -38.94
CA GLN A 320 -37.24 -7.31 -39.77
C GLN A 320 -35.74 -7.26 -39.62
N ILE A 321 -35.22 -7.21 -38.39
CA ILE A 321 -33.78 -7.21 -38.12
C ILE A 321 -33.11 -8.45 -38.74
N LYS A 322 -33.74 -9.64 -38.57
CA LYS A 322 -33.22 -10.88 -39.15
C LYS A 322 -33.11 -10.81 -40.67
N ARG A 323 -34.14 -10.30 -41.35
CA ARG A 323 -34.13 -10.14 -42.81
C ARG A 323 -33.05 -9.19 -43.31
N ILE A 324 -32.86 -8.07 -42.61
CA ILE A 324 -31.81 -7.09 -42.95
C ILE A 324 -30.44 -7.74 -42.83
N LEU A 325 -30.14 -8.38 -41.72
CA LEU A 325 -28.85 -9.02 -41.49
C LEU A 325 -28.57 -10.20 -42.42
N GLU A 326 -29.60 -10.94 -42.83
CA GLU A 326 -29.48 -12.03 -43.83
C GLU A 326 -29.24 -11.51 -45.25
N ALA A 327 -29.79 -10.35 -45.60
CA ALA A 327 -29.59 -9.72 -46.89
C ALA A 327 -28.20 -9.10 -47.05
N ASP A 328 -27.63 -8.60 -45.95
CA ASP A 328 -26.30 -7.98 -45.94
C ASP A 328 -25.16 -9.02 -45.88
N ALA A 329 -25.49 -10.26 -45.50
CA ALA A 329 -24.50 -11.37 -45.42
C ALA A 329 -24.40 -12.18 -46.72
N ALA A 330 -25.26 -11.93 -47.74
CA ALA A 330 -25.32 -12.63 -49.02
C ALA A 330 -24.55 -11.89 -50.12
#